data_70237e1c6ed6bd0566fd2c20b55dfb98
#
_entry.id   70237e1c6ed6bd0566fd2c20b55dfb98
#
_cell.length_a   1.000
_cell.length_b   1.000
_cell.length_c   1.000
_cell.angle_alpha   90.00
_cell.angle_beta   90.00
_cell.angle_gamma   90.00
#
_symmetry.space_group_name_H-M   'P 1'
#
loop_
_entity.id
_entity.type
_entity.pdbx_description
1 polymer ?
#
loop_
_entity_poly.entity_id
_entity_poly.type
_entity_poly.pdbx_seq_one_letter_code
_entity_poly.pdbx_strand_id
1 'polypeptide(L)'
;MSSVEVSSSSTAGTPPVNAGEFRLEVVVLPVSDVDRAKEFYGGLGWRLDADVARGVSLRLVQFTPPGSACSIQFGTNIASGAPGSAQSLYLAVADIEAAREELLAHGVEVSEVFHEGTPGARFHEAGRESGPAPDRGTYGSFATFSDPDGNGWLLQEITTRLPGR
;
A
#
# COMPACT_ATOMS: atom_id res chain seq x y z
N MET A 1 -5.47 32.64 -35.53
CA MET A 1 -5.67 31.18 -35.52
C MET A 1 -4.75 30.58 -34.49
N SER A 2 -5.26 30.36 -33.29
CA SER A 2 -4.47 29.81 -32.17
C SER A 2 -4.74 28.32 -32.07
N SER A 3 -3.72 27.52 -32.36
CA SER A 3 -3.77 26.06 -32.19
C SER A 3 -3.53 25.75 -30.70
N VAL A 4 -4.53 25.16 -30.07
CA VAL A 4 -4.39 24.60 -28.72
C VAL A 4 -3.82 23.20 -28.89
N GLU A 5 -2.55 23.02 -28.52
CA GLU A 5 -1.96 21.69 -28.37
C GLU A 5 -2.52 21.07 -27.08
N VAL A 6 -3.35 20.05 -27.26
CA VAL A 6 -3.74 19.17 -26.15
C VAL A 6 -2.62 18.18 -25.95
N SER A 7 -1.79 18.41 -24.92
CA SER A 7 -0.84 17.40 -24.44
C SER A 7 -1.63 16.19 -23.90
N SER A 8 -1.73 15.15 -24.70
CA SER A 8 -2.17 13.84 -24.26
C SER A 8 -1.03 13.21 -23.44
N SER A 9 -1.08 13.36 -22.11
CA SER A 9 -0.29 12.52 -21.22
C SER A 9 -0.84 11.08 -21.35
N SER A 10 -0.16 10.23 -22.10
CA SER A 10 -0.44 8.81 -22.13
C SER A 10 -0.12 8.21 -20.76
N THR A 11 -1.14 8.02 -19.94
CA THR A 11 -1.05 7.08 -18.81
C THR A 11 -0.87 5.71 -19.44
N ALA A 12 0.35 5.18 -19.38
CA ALA A 12 0.62 3.80 -19.75
C ALA A 12 -0.19 2.92 -18.78
N GLY A 13 -1.34 2.44 -19.24
CA GLY A 13 -2.18 1.52 -18.47
C GLY A 13 -1.43 0.22 -18.20
N THR A 14 -1.81 -0.46 -17.12
CA THR A 14 -1.31 -1.81 -16.84
C THR A 14 -1.53 -2.70 -18.07
N PRO A 15 -0.52 -3.40 -18.58
CA PRO A 15 -0.67 -4.23 -19.76
C PRO A 15 -1.69 -5.35 -19.51
N PRO A 16 -2.40 -5.82 -20.55
CA PRO A 16 -3.38 -6.89 -20.40
C PRO A 16 -2.74 -8.18 -19.92
N VAL A 17 -3.52 -9.01 -19.23
CA VAL A 17 -3.08 -10.34 -18.76
C VAL A 17 -3.13 -11.30 -19.94
N ASN A 18 -2.04 -12.01 -20.21
CA ASN A 18 -1.97 -13.00 -21.28
C ASN A 18 -2.44 -14.38 -20.80
N ALA A 19 -2.77 -15.25 -21.76
CA ALA A 19 -3.16 -16.61 -21.44
C ALA A 19 -2.05 -17.35 -20.66
N GLY A 20 -2.42 -17.96 -19.52
CA GLY A 20 -1.49 -18.65 -18.64
C GLY A 20 -0.78 -17.77 -17.60
N GLU A 21 -1.01 -16.47 -17.61
CA GLU A 21 -0.53 -15.56 -16.56
C GLU A 21 -1.57 -15.44 -15.44
N PHE A 22 -1.07 -15.37 -14.21
CA PHE A 22 -1.83 -15.03 -13.01
C PHE A 22 -1.18 -13.82 -12.36
N ARG A 23 -1.91 -12.72 -12.25
CA ARG A 23 -1.43 -11.48 -11.60
C ARG A 23 -2.32 -11.15 -10.42
N LEU A 24 -1.70 -10.77 -9.31
CA LEU A 24 -2.45 -10.25 -8.18
C LEU A 24 -3.05 -8.90 -8.56
N GLU A 25 -4.35 -8.85 -8.73
CA GLU A 25 -5.07 -7.66 -9.18
C GLU A 25 -5.47 -6.77 -8.02
N VAL A 26 -6.07 -7.36 -6.99
CA VAL A 26 -6.64 -6.61 -5.88
C VAL A 26 -6.60 -7.40 -4.58
N VAL A 27 -6.40 -6.68 -3.48
CA VAL A 27 -6.56 -7.20 -2.11
C VAL A 27 -7.72 -6.46 -1.45
N VAL A 28 -8.65 -7.19 -0.85
CA VAL A 28 -9.81 -6.62 -0.15
C VAL A 28 -9.47 -6.42 1.32
N LEU A 29 -9.65 -5.19 1.82
CA LEU A 29 -9.42 -4.82 3.21
C LEU A 29 -10.74 -4.71 3.97
N PRO A 30 -10.86 -5.33 5.15
CA PRO A 30 -12.03 -5.15 6.01
C PRO A 30 -11.95 -3.81 6.74
N VAL A 31 -12.95 -2.95 6.53
CA VAL A 31 -13.06 -1.64 7.18
C VAL A 31 -14.44 -1.47 7.82
N SER A 32 -14.51 -0.67 8.88
CA SER A 32 -15.76 -0.36 9.56
C SER A 32 -16.49 0.87 9.01
N ASP A 33 -15.72 1.81 8.44
CA ASP A 33 -16.22 3.08 7.89
C ASP A 33 -15.56 3.35 6.55
N VAL A 34 -16.35 3.23 5.47
CA VAL A 34 -15.86 3.35 4.10
C VAL A 34 -15.38 4.77 3.78
N ASP A 35 -16.08 5.80 4.26
CA ASP A 35 -15.70 7.19 4.02
C ASP A 35 -14.40 7.54 4.75
N ARG A 36 -14.23 7.08 5.98
CA ARG A 36 -13.00 7.27 6.74
C ARG A 36 -11.81 6.58 6.08
N ALA A 37 -11.98 5.35 5.61
CA ALA A 37 -10.95 4.63 4.86
C ALA A 37 -10.61 5.34 3.56
N LYS A 38 -11.63 5.82 2.81
CA LYS A 38 -11.44 6.57 1.57
C LYS A 38 -10.63 7.86 1.81
N GLU A 39 -10.94 8.61 2.86
CA GLU A 39 -10.20 9.80 3.23
C GLU A 39 -8.74 9.47 3.56
N PHE A 40 -8.50 8.41 4.33
CA PHE A 40 -7.16 7.96 4.69
C PHE A 40 -6.31 7.61 3.47
N TYR A 41 -6.77 6.69 2.63
CA TYR A 41 -5.98 6.24 1.46
C TYR A 41 -5.85 7.33 0.39
N GLY A 42 -6.88 8.15 0.20
CA GLY A 42 -6.80 9.34 -0.65
C GLY A 42 -5.80 10.37 -0.13
N GLY A 43 -5.72 10.54 1.19
CA GLY A 43 -4.76 11.41 1.85
C GLY A 43 -3.31 10.97 1.70
N LEU A 44 -3.05 9.69 1.41
CA LEU A 44 -1.71 9.18 1.08
C LEU A 44 -1.27 9.53 -0.36
N GLY A 45 -2.12 10.16 -1.15
CA GLY A 45 -1.87 10.43 -2.57
C GLY A 45 -2.04 9.21 -3.48
N TRP A 46 -2.68 8.15 -2.98
CA TRP A 46 -2.99 6.98 -3.81
C TRP A 46 -4.09 7.29 -4.81
N ARG A 47 -4.02 6.67 -5.98
CA ARG A 47 -4.99 6.91 -7.05
C ARG A 47 -6.32 6.25 -6.75
N LEU A 48 -7.40 7.03 -6.72
CA LEU A 48 -8.76 6.51 -6.66
C LEU A 48 -9.15 5.95 -8.04
N ASP A 49 -9.34 4.65 -8.13
CA ASP A 49 -9.74 3.97 -9.38
C ASP A 49 -11.24 3.83 -9.50
N ALA A 50 -11.93 3.58 -8.40
CA ALA A 50 -13.38 3.41 -8.37
C ALA A 50 -13.98 3.81 -7.02
N ASP A 51 -15.18 4.36 -7.06
CA ASP A 51 -16.10 4.50 -5.94
C ASP A 51 -17.50 4.26 -6.48
N VAL A 52 -18.01 3.05 -6.32
CA VAL A 52 -19.25 2.59 -6.94
C VAL A 52 -20.18 2.07 -5.85
N ALA A 53 -21.43 2.55 -5.88
CA ALA A 53 -22.49 2.04 -5.03
C ALA A 53 -23.59 1.40 -5.88
N ARG A 54 -24.15 0.29 -5.39
CA ARG A 54 -25.31 -0.37 -5.98
C ARG A 54 -26.37 -0.60 -4.93
N GLY A 55 -27.40 0.20 -4.96
CA GLY A 55 -28.41 0.25 -3.89
C GLY A 55 -27.79 0.70 -2.57
N VAL A 56 -28.43 0.32 -1.47
CA VAL A 56 -27.97 0.62 -0.10
C VAL A 56 -27.05 -0.45 0.47
N SER A 57 -26.92 -1.59 -0.20
CA SER A 57 -26.27 -2.78 0.35
C SER A 57 -24.84 -2.99 -0.12
N LEU A 58 -24.42 -2.34 -1.23
CA LEU A 58 -23.10 -2.52 -1.80
C LEU A 58 -22.44 -1.18 -2.09
N ARG A 59 -21.26 -0.97 -1.55
CA ARG A 59 -20.33 0.07 -2.00
C ARG A 59 -18.94 -0.51 -2.11
N LEU A 60 -18.25 -0.18 -3.18
CA LEU A 60 -16.89 -0.61 -3.46
C LEU A 60 -16.03 0.62 -3.78
N VAL A 61 -14.93 0.76 -3.06
CA VAL A 61 -13.91 1.79 -3.28
C VAL A 61 -12.60 1.09 -3.59
N GLN A 62 -11.89 1.54 -4.62
CA GLN A 62 -10.61 0.98 -5.03
C GLN A 62 -9.55 2.06 -5.13
N PHE A 63 -8.39 1.80 -4.55
CA PHE A 63 -7.19 2.62 -4.66
C PHE A 63 -6.01 1.81 -5.16
N THR A 64 -5.14 2.48 -5.92
CA THR A 64 -3.85 1.92 -6.34
C THR A 64 -2.71 2.76 -5.79
N PRO A 65 -1.78 2.15 -5.03
CA PRO A 65 -0.55 2.84 -4.61
C PRO A 65 0.28 3.27 -5.83
N PRO A 66 1.00 4.40 -5.76
CA PRO A 66 1.87 4.85 -6.86
C PRO A 66 2.86 3.75 -7.29
N GLY A 67 2.88 3.44 -8.58
CA GLY A 67 3.78 2.43 -9.16
C GLY A 67 3.37 0.97 -8.93
N SER A 68 2.27 0.71 -8.21
CA SER A 68 1.77 -0.65 -7.99
C SER A 68 0.91 -1.12 -9.16
N ALA A 69 1.03 -2.41 -9.51
CA ALA A 69 0.10 -3.09 -10.40
C ALA A 69 -1.10 -3.71 -9.64
N CYS A 70 -0.93 -3.95 -8.34
CA CYS A 70 -1.98 -4.47 -7.45
C CYS A 70 -2.66 -3.31 -6.73
N SER A 71 -3.99 -3.37 -6.64
CA SER A 71 -4.83 -2.39 -5.97
C SER A 71 -5.35 -2.92 -4.63
N ILE A 72 -5.93 -2.03 -3.82
CA ILE A 72 -6.74 -2.41 -2.68
C ILE A 72 -8.19 -2.05 -2.92
N GLN A 73 -9.09 -2.83 -2.35
CA GLN A 73 -10.52 -2.55 -2.31
C GLN A 73 -11.02 -2.61 -0.87
N PHE A 74 -11.99 -1.77 -0.57
CA PHE A 74 -12.78 -1.84 0.66
C PHE A 74 -14.19 -1.32 0.37
N GLY A 75 -15.11 -1.61 1.25
CA GLY A 75 -16.49 -1.20 1.01
C GLY A 75 -17.48 -1.86 1.96
N THR A 76 -18.76 -1.73 1.60
CA THR A 76 -19.86 -2.36 2.33
C THR A 76 -20.17 -3.72 1.72
N ASN A 77 -20.22 -4.76 2.55
CA ASN A 77 -20.54 -6.15 2.17
C ASN A 77 -19.59 -6.77 1.11
N ILE A 78 -18.32 -6.40 1.12
CA ILE A 78 -17.31 -6.98 0.21
C ILE A 78 -16.21 -7.76 0.94
N ALA A 79 -16.06 -7.57 2.23
CA ALA A 79 -15.10 -8.29 3.05
C ALA A 79 -15.82 -9.09 4.14
N SER A 80 -15.33 -10.31 4.41
CA SER A 80 -15.88 -11.20 5.45
C SER A 80 -15.09 -11.14 6.77
N GLY A 81 -13.87 -10.57 6.76
CA GLY A 81 -13.04 -10.42 7.95
C GLY A 81 -13.50 -9.28 8.86
N ALA A 82 -13.10 -9.33 10.12
CA ALA A 82 -13.33 -8.23 11.04
C ALA A 82 -12.57 -6.98 10.59
N PRO A 83 -13.13 -5.76 10.74
CA PRO A 83 -12.41 -4.52 10.44
C PRO A 83 -11.06 -4.49 11.13
N GLY A 84 -10.01 -4.12 10.37
CA GLY A 84 -8.63 -4.07 10.89
C GLY A 84 -7.90 -5.41 10.95
N SER A 85 -8.51 -6.51 10.50
CA SER A 85 -7.90 -7.85 10.59
C SER A 85 -6.84 -8.14 9.52
N ALA A 86 -6.74 -7.35 8.46
CA ALA A 86 -5.68 -7.51 7.47
C ALA A 86 -4.36 -7.02 8.04
N GLN A 87 -3.35 -7.88 8.01
CA GLN A 87 -2.03 -7.58 8.58
C GLN A 87 -0.92 -7.94 7.59
N SER A 88 0.24 -7.32 7.79
CA SER A 88 1.44 -7.60 7.01
C SER A 88 1.26 -7.37 5.50
N LEU A 89 0.58 -6.29 5.15
CA LEU A 89 0.49 -5.84 3.76
C LEU A 89 1.80 -5.15 3.39
N TYR A 90 2.54 -5.72 2.44
CA TYR A 90 3.86 -5.21 2.06
C TYR A 90 3.79 -4.10 1.03
N LEU A 91 4.53 -3.04 1.28
CA LEU A 91 4.86 -2.00 0.30
C LEU A 91 6.38 -1.97 0.09
N ALA A 92 6.81 -2.24 -1.13
CA ALA A 92 8.21 -2.11 -1.52
C ALA A 92 8.53 -0.63 -1.73
N VAL A 93 9.58 -0.15 -1.09
CA VAL A 93 10.08 1.21 -1.24
C VAL A 93 11.57 1.20 -1.57
N ALA A 94 12.04 2.19 -2.30
CA ALA A 94 13.45 2.28 -2.67
C ALA A 94 14.32 2.87 -1.56
N ASP A 95 13.73 3.72 -0.71
CA ASP A 95 14.38 4.39 0.42
C ASP A 95 13.38 4.42 1.58
N ILE A 96 13.69 3.68 2.64
CA ILE A 96 12.78 3.51 3.77
C ILE A 96 12.61 4.81 4.58
N GLU A 97 13.67 5.61 4.70
CA GLU A 97 13.63 6.86 5.46
C GLU A 97 12.83 7.92 4.72
N ALA A 98 13.04 8.06 3.41
CA ALA A 98 12.25 8.96 2.56
C ALA A 98 10.76 8.56 2.53
N ALA A 99 10.45 7.29 2.41
CA ALA A 99 9.07 6.80 2.43
C ALA A 99 8.39 7.07 3.77
N ARG A 100 9.10 6.89 4.88
CA ARG A 100 8.60 7.23 6.22
C ARG A 100 8.32 8.72 6.35
N GLU A 101 9.23 9.58 5.92
CA GLU A 101 9.06 11.04 5.96
C GLU A 101 7.85 11.49 5.14
N GLU A 102 7.63 10.89 3.97
CA GLU A 102 6.47 11.17 3.13
C GLU A 102 5.15 10.83 3.85
N LEU A 103 5.06 9.66 4.47
CA LEU A 103 3.89 9.27 5.26
C LEU A 103 3.64 10.20 6.46
N LEU A 104 4.70 10.59 7.17
CA LEU A 104 4.59 11.56 8.27
C LEU A 104 4.09 12.93 7.76
N ALA A 105 4.54 13.38 6.59
CA ALA A 105 4.07 14.62 5.97
C ALA A 105 2.57 14.56 5.61
N HIS A 106 2.03 13.38 5.35
CA HIS A 106 0.59 13.16 5.15
C HIS A 106 -0.20 12.97 6.47
N GLY A 107 0.47 13.11 7.62
CA GLY A 107 -0.18 13.01 8.93
C GLY A 107 -0.38 11.57 9.42
N VAL A 108 0.28 10.60 8.82
CA VAL A 108 0.20 9.19 9.23
C VAL A 108 1.16 8.91 10.37
N GLU A 109 0.71 8.19 11.38
CA GLU A 109 1.59 7.65 12.42
C GLU A 109 2.35 6.45 11.86
N VAL A 110 3.68 6.59 11.75
CA VAL A 110 4.58 5.56 11.23
C VAL A 110 5.59 5.22 12.32
N SER A 111 5.89 3.91 12.48
CA SER A 111 6.96 3.48 13.38
C SER A 111 8.29 4.15 13.02
N GLU A 112 9.25 4.12 13.94
CA GLU A 112 10.63 4.35 13.53
C GLU A 112 11.06 3.32 12.48
N VAL A 113 12.08 3.64 11.69
CA VAL A 113 12.74 2.65 10.84
C VAL A 113 13.44 1.63 11.72
N PHE A 114 13.30 0.36 11.40
CA PHE A 114 13.90 -0.74 12.15
C PHE A 114 14.43 -1.84 11.22
N HIS A 115 15.25 -2.71 11.78
CA HIS A 115 15.67 -3.97 11.16
C HIS A 115 15.46 -5.13 12.14
N GLU A 116 15.59 -6.34 11.64
CA GLU A 116 15.40 -7.53 12.46
C GLU A 116 16.68 -7.85 13.25
N GLY A 117 16.63 -7.71 14.57
CA GLY A 117 17.63 -8.24 15.47
C GLY A 117 17.49 -9.74 15.69
N THR A 118 16.24 -10.23 15.61
CA THR A 118 15.92 -11.66 15.61
C THR A 118 15.03 -12.00 14.42
N PRO A 119 15.15 -13.20 13.82
CA PRO A 119 14.33 -13.61 12.68
C PRO A 119 12.83 -13.47 12.97
N GLY A 120 12.10 -12.84 12.06
CA GLY A 120 10.65 -12.63 12.17
C GLY A 120 10.24 -11.37 12.95
N ALA A 121 11.17 -10.58 13.47
CA ALA A 121 10.86 -9.36 14.20
C ALA A 121 10.09 -8.30 13.37
N ARG A 122 10.06 -8.44 12.03
CA ARG A 122 9.20 -7.61 11.17
C ARG A 122 7.70 -7.77 11.49
N PHE A 123 7.30 -8.91 12.00
CA PHE A 123 5.91 -9.24 12.33
C PHE A 123 5.57 -9.00 13.81
N HIS A 124 6.58 -8.76 14.66
CA HIS A 124 6.43 -8.57 16.09
C HIS A 124 7.33 -7.42 16.57
N GLU A 125 6.93 -6.67 17.56
CA GLU A 125 7.79 -5.62 18.12
C GLU A 125 9.03 -6.19 18.80
N ALA A 126 8.89 -7.35 19.44
CA ALA A 126 10.01 -8.01 20.10
C ALA A 126 11.09 -8.41 19.07
N GLY A 127 12.33 -8.06 19.37
CA GLY A 127 13.49 -8.37 18.52
C GLY A 127 13.76 -7.37 17.39
N ARG A 128 12.99 -6.27 17.30
CA ARG A 128 13.33 -5.14 16.43
C ARG A 128 14.50 -4.35 16.99
N GLU A 129 15.38 -3.94 16.10
CA GLU A 129 16.46 -3.02 16.42
C GLU A 129 16.27 -1.72 15.64
N SER A 130 16.53 -0.58 16.30
CA SER A 130 16.33 0.76 15.73
C SER A 130 17.26 1.02 14.54
N GLY A 131 16.73 1.73 13.57
CA GLY A 131 17.43 2.15 12.36
C GLY A 131 17.40 1.12 11.22
N PRO A 132 17.87 1.53 10.04
CA PRO A 132 17.95 0.61 8.90
C PRO A 132 18.95 -0.51 9.14
N ALA A 133 18.86 -1.57 8.34
CA ALA A 133 19.85 -2.65 8.38
C ALA A 133 21.26 -2.09 8.30
N PRO A 134 22.20 -2.53 9.16
CA PRO A 134 23.54 -1.94 9.24
C PRO A 134 24.32 -1.95 7.92
N ASP A 135 24.09 -2.97 7.08
CA ASP A 135 24.71 -3.12 5.76
C ASP A 135 23.86 -2.47 4.64
N ARG A 136 22.69 -1.91 4.97
CA ARG A 136 21.68 -1.42 4.01
C ARG A 136 21.32 -2.46 2.95
N GLY A 137 21.43 -3.74 3.30
CA GLY A 137 21.04 -4.84 2.42
C GLY A 137 19.59 -4.76 2.00
N THR A 138 19.33 -5.05 0.72
CA THR A 138 17.96 -5.10 0.19
C THR A 138 17.11 -6.10 1.00
N TYR A 139 15.83 -5.80 1.22
CA TYR A 139 14.89 -6.53 2.08
C TYR A 139 15.15 -6.46 3.60
N GLY A 140 16.13 -5.69 4.06
CA GLY A 140 16.56 -5.69 5.47
C GLY A 140 16.00 -4.57 6.35
N SER A 141 15.44 -3.51 5.77
CA SER A 141 14.95 -2.34 6.51
C SER A 141 13.45 -2.18 6.39
N PHE A 142 12.79 -1.83 7.50
CA PHE A 142 11.34 -1.82 7.62
C PHE A 142 10.81 -0.59 8.36
N ALA A 143 9.53 -0.28 8.13
CA ALA A 143 8.71 0.57 8.97
C ALA A 143 7.25 0.10 8.87
N THR A 144 6.43 0.40 9.87
CA THR A 144 5.03 -0.01 9.90
C THR A 144 4.08 1.16 10.12
N PHE A 145 2.90 1.06 9.54
CA PHE A 145 1.77 1.94 9.83
C PHE A 145 0.47 1.16 9.72
N SER A 146 -0.62 1.75 10.18
CA SER A 146 -1.95 1.15 10.09
C SER A 146 -2.94 2.15 9.50
N ASP A 147 -3.99 1.63 8.87
CA ASP A 147 -5.15 2.43 8.53
C ASP A 147 -6.02 2.71 9.77
N PRO A 148 -7.10 3.52 9.68
CA PRO A 148 -7.93 3.85 10.84
C PRO A 148 -8.60 2.67 11.55
N ASP A 149 -8.78 1.55 10.86
CA ASP A 149 -9.33 0.31 11.47
C ASP A 149 -8.26 -0.59 12.07
N GLY A 150 -6.97 -0.33 11.80
CA GLY A 150 -5.87 -1.16 12.26
C GLY A 150 -5.37 -2.17 11.23
N ASN A 151 -5.82 -2.12 9.96
CA ASN A 151 -5.20 -2.91 8.91
C ASN A 151 -3.72 -2.50 8.78
N GLY A 152 -2.83 -3.47 8.91
CA GLY A 152 -1.40 -3.24 9.11
C GLY A 152 -0.59 -3.30 7.83
N TRP A 153 0.19 -2.26 7.59
CA TRP A 153 1.10 -2.10 6.47
C TRP A 153 2.55 -2.21 6.91
N LEU A 154 3.35 -2.88 6.11
CA LEU A 154 4.79 -3.05 6.31
C LEU A 154 5.54 -2.47 5.11
N LEU A 155 6.25 -1.39 5.32
CA LEU A 155 7.22 -0.88 4.34
C LEU A 155 8.46 -1.76 4.39
N GLN A 156 8.97 -2.15 3.24
CA GLN A 156 10.22 -2.87 3.10
C GLN A 156 11.11 -2.21 2.05
N GLU A 157 12.33 -1.88 2.42
CA GLU A 157 13.31 -1.33 1.48
C GLU A 157 13.80 -2.42 0.53
N ILE A 158 13.58 -2.22 -0.76
CA ILE A 158 14.05 -3.12 -1.81
C ILE A 158 14.82 -2.30 -2.85
N THR A 159 16.13 -2.32 -2.75
CA THR A 159 17.03 -1.59 -3.67
C THR A 159 17.47 -2.43 -4.86
N THR A 160 17.57 -3.73 -4.65
CA THR A 160 17.89 -4.70 -5.70
C THR A 160 17.02 -5.93 -5.52
N ARG A 161 16.34 -6.34 -6.58
CA ARG A 161 15.53 -7.55 -6.52
C ARG A 161 16.39 -8.80 -6.63
N LEU A 162 16.07 -9.81 -5.82
CA LEU A 162 16.68 -11.12 -5.92
C LEU A 162 16.25 -11.82 -7.21
N PRO A 163 17.07 -12.77 -7.74
CA PRO A 163 16.70 -13.55 -8.92
C PRO A 163 15.34 -14.23 -8.76
N GLY A 164 14.49 -14.13 -9.78
CA GLY A 164 13.14 -14.71 -9.77
C GLY A 164 12.05 -13.83 -9.15
N ARG A 165 12.40 -12.57 -8.80
CA ARG A 165 11.46 -11.62 -8.18
C ARG A 165 11.29 -10.38 -9.05
#